data_bdd7a6a509dddcaade49540823db1228
#
_entry.id   bdd7a6a509dddcaade49540823db1228
#
_cell.length_a   1.000
_cell.length_b   1.000
_cell.length_c   1.000
_cell.angle_alpha   90.00
_cell.angle_beta   90.00
_cell.angle_gamma   90.00
#
_symmetry.space_group_name_H-M   'P 1'
#
loop_
_entity.id
_entity.type
_entity.pdbx_description
1 polymer ?
#
loop_
_entity_poly.entity_id
_entity_poly.type
_entity_poly.pdbx_seq_one_letter_code
_entity_poly.pdbx_strand_id
1 'polypeptide(L)'
;MHLIIPYSGGVTPPRWRGRADSAAHPLSIDKNGETLTVPVEDRTESKVEYLEVARQISLKTARMTANGPRKYAPTYGDHLMRLSLQLFTHADIANSIYVTSDADFEQRRKHLLEARGICFSVESTAKLYCDIIAAGSIEAKEKAHSRLAVIARLCHKERGLIKGVMDSDKKRYNAKRAATR
;
A
#
# COMPACT_ATOMS: atom_id res chain seq x y z
N MET A 1 -30.99 -21.62 37.68
CA MET A 1 -31.61 -22.13 36.45
C MET A 1 -30.82 -21.58 35.28
N HIS A 2 -29.85 -22.32 34.74
CA HIS A 2 -29.05 -21.94 33.59
C HIS A 2 -29.61 -22.67 32.35
N LEU A 3 -30.10 -21.89 31.42
CA LEU A 3 -30.53 -22.41 30.11
C LEU A 3 -29.30 -22.56 29.22
N ILE A 4 -28.92 -23.77 28.92
CA ILE A 4 -27.90 -24.13 27.93
C ILE A 4 -28.65 -24.32 26.59
N ILE A 5 -28.39 -23.42 25.62
CA ILE A 5 -28.87 -23.56 24.23
C ILE A 5 -27.82 -24.32 23.46
N PRO A 6 -28.13 -25.48 22.85
CA PRO A 6 -27.19 -26.19 21.99
C PRO A 6 -27.12 -25.52 20.62
N TYR A 7 -25.96 -25.04 20.21
CA TYR A 7 -25.66 -24.56 18.88
C TYR A 7 -25.33 -25.72 17.96
N SER A 8 -26.31 -26.18 17.21
CA SER A 8 -26.15 -27.18 16.14
C SER A 8 -26.42 -26.49 14.81
N GLY A 9 -25.38 -26.09 14.11
CA GLY A 9 -25.48 -25.56 12.77
C GLY A 9 -24.14 -25.67 12.06
N GLY A 10 -23.83 -26.84 11.53
CA GLY A 10 -22.67 -27.06 10.69
C GLY A 10 -22.86 -26.34 9.34
N VAL A 11 -22.24 -25.16 9.18
CA VAL A 11 -22.09 -24.52 7.90
C VAL A 11 -20.79 -25.01 7.27
N THR A 12 -20.90 -25.92 6.31
CA THR A 12 -19.78 -26.32 5.46
C THR A 12 -19.36 -25.12 4.62
N PRO A 13 -18.07 -24.73 4.63
CA PRO A 13 -17.60 -23.62 3.81
C PRO A 13 -17.71 -23.98 2.31
N PRO A 14 -18.03 -23.00 1.44
CA PRO A 14 -18.14 -23.23 0.02
C PRO A 14 -16.79 -23.67 -0.55
N ARG A 15 -16.82 -24.82 -1.24
CA ARG A 15 -15.67 -25.40 -1.94
C ARG A 15 -15.36 -24.53 -3.16
N TRP A 16 -14.36 -23.68 -3.07
CA TRP A 16 -13.85 -22.94 -4.21
C TRP A 16 -13.27 -23.93 -5.22
N ARG A 17 -14.03 -24.21 -6.28
CA ARG A 17 -13.46 -24.85 -7.46
C ARG A 17 -12.61 -23.80 -8.16
N GLY A 18 -11.29 -23.98 -8.11
CA GLY A 18 -10.36 -23.20 -8.91
C GLY A 18 -10.71 -23.37 -10.39
N ARG A 19 -11.12 -22.28 -11.02
CA ARG A 19 -11.18 -22.22 -12.48
C ARG A 19 -9.76 -21.89 -12.93
N ALA A 20 -9.01 -22.93 -13.27
CA ALA A 20 -7.78 -22.81 -14.03
C ALA A 20 -8.17 -22.56 -15.49
N ASP A 21 -8.39 -21.29 -15.83
CA ASP A 21 -8.36 -20.84 -17.21
C ASP A 21 -7.41 -19.65 -17.25
N SER A 22 -6.12 -19.99 -17.24
CA SER A 22 -5.06 -19.12 -17.73
C SER A 22 -5.23 -19.02 -19.24
N ALA A 23 -6.12 -18.14 -19.68
CA ALA A 23 -6.08 -17.67 -21.04
C ALA A 23 -4.80 -16.84 -21.19
N ALA A 24 -3.77 -17.47 -21.73
CA ALA A 24 -2.58 -16.79 -22.18
C ALA A 24 -3.04 -15.68 -23.15
N HIS A 25 -2.82 -14.40 -22.76
CA HIS A 25 -2.99 -13.30 -23.69
C HIS A 25 -2.15 -13.58 -24.93
N PRO A 26 -2.72 -13.47 -26.15
CA PRO A 26 -1.97 -13.65 -27.37
C PRO A 26 -0.83 -12.64 -27.37
N LEU A 27 0.41 -13.13 -27.44
CA LEU A 27 1.60 -12.31 -27.63
C LEU A 27 1.39 -11.52 -28.89
N SER A 28 1.44 -10.20 -28.84
CA SER A 28 1.42 -9.34 -30.01
C SER A 28 2.71 -9.60 -30.80
N ILE A 29 2.56 -10.22 -31.95
CA ILE A 29 3.65 -10.49 -32.91
C ILE A 29 3.63 -9.34 -33.93
N ASP A 30 4.78 -8.73 -34.18
CA ASP A 30 4.93 -7.74 -35.26
C ASP A 30 4.84 -8.38 -36.62
N LYS A 31 4.82 -7.54 -37.70
CA LYS A 31 4.73 -8.00 -39.09
C LYS A 31 5.93 -8.84 -39.56
N ASN A 32 7.00 -8.91 -38.74
CA ASN A 32 8.23 -9.66 -39.01
C ASN A 32 8.37 -10.92 -38.14
N GLY A 33 7.34 -11.26 -37.32
CA GLY A 33 7.34 -12.48 -36.51
C GLY A 33 8.17 -12.39 -35.23
N GLU A 34 8.64 -11.19 -34.84
CA GLU A 34 9.36 -10.97 -33.59
C GLU A 34 8.38 -10.62 -32.46
N THR A 35 8.51 -11.29 -31.35
CA THR A 35 7.79 -10.94 -30.11
C THR A 35 8.31 -9.59 -29.61
N LEU A 36 7.44 -8.57 -29.63
CA LEU A 36 7.71 -7.27 -29.02
C LEU A 36 7.81 -7.42 -27.50
N THR A 37 8.90 -8.01 -27.02
CA THR A 37 9.29 -7.94 -25.62
C THR A 37 10.08 -6.66 -25.42
N VAL A 38 9.43 -5.64 -24.85
CA VAL A 38 10.14 -4.47 -24.35
C VAL A 38 11.21 -4.97 -23.39
N PRO A 39 12.51 -4.62 -23.61
CA PRO A 39 13.59 -5.01 -22.71
C PRO A 39 13.21 -4.66 -21.25
N VAL A 40 13.57 -5.53 -20.30
CA VAL A 40 13.24 -5.36 -18.89
C VAL A 40 13.77 -4.02 -18.34
N GLU A 41 14.83 -3.50 -18.94
CA GLU A 41 15.47 -2.22 -18.64
C GLU A 41 14.64 -0.99 -19.04
N ASP A 42 13.77 -1.11 -20.06
CA ASP A 42 12.86 -0.05 -20.50
C ASP A 42 11.44 -0.16 -19.91
N ARG A 43 11.18 -1.14 -19.03
CA ARG A 43 9.98 -1.16 -18.22
C ARG A 43 10.08 -0.01 -17.24
N THR A 44 9.61 1.17 -17.67
CA THR A 44 9.30 2.28 -16.75
C THR A 44 8.70 1.67 -15.49
N GLU A 45 9.34 1.97 -14.35
CA GLU A 45 8.91 1.55 -13.01
C GLU A 45 7.40 1.47 -12.97
N SER A 46 6.90 0.28 -12.68
CA SER A 46 5.49 -0.07 -12.80
C SER A 46 4.64 1.06 -12.21
N LYS A 47 3.65 1.53 -12.98
CA LYS A 47 2.64 2.52 -12.51
C LYS A 47 1.96 2.10 -11.19
N VAL A 48 2.25 0.91 -10.72
CA VAL A 48 1.69 0.25 -9.54
C VAL A 48 2.74 0.12 -8.41
N GLU A 49 3.98 0.59 -8.62
CA GLU A 49 5.05 0.42 -7.61
C GLU A 49 4.69 1.09 -6.28
N TYR A 50 4.09 2.29 -6.31
CA TYR A 50 3.66 2.95 -5.07
C TYR A 50 2.61 2.13 -4.31
N LEU A 51 1.71 1.40 -4.99
CA LEU A 51 0.73 0.53 -4.34
C LEU A 51 1.42 -0.65 -3.66
N GLU A 52 2.43 -1.25 -4.30
CA GLU A 52 3.19 -2.33 -3.71
C GLU A 52 4.02 -1.86 -2.51
N VAL A 53 4.61 -0.67 -2.56
CA VAL A 53 5.33 -0.10 -1.42
C VAL A 53 4.38 0.22 -0.27
N ALA A 54 3.20 0.77 -0.53
CA ALA A 54 2.16 0.99 0.49
C ALA A 54 1.74 -0.34 1.16
N ARG A 55 1.56 -1.41 0.37
CA ARG A 55 1.30 -2.76 0.88
C ARG A 55 2.43 -3.27 1.78
N GLN A 56 3.69 -3.08 1.36
CA GLN A 56 4.86 -3.47 2.16
C GLN A 56 4.94 -2.70 3.47
N ILE A 57 4.64 -1.41 3.49
CA ILE A 57 4.56 -0.61 4.72
C ILE A 57 3.55 -1.24 5.67
N SER A 58 2.34 -1.57 5.22
CA SER A 58 1.31 -2.21 6.05
C SER A 58 1.76 -3.55 6.62
N LEU A 59 2.40 -4.40 5.81
CA LEU A 59 2.92 -5.69 6.27
C LEU A 59 4.06 -5.56 7.29
N LYS A 60 4.99 -4.60 7.09
CA LYS A 60 6.08 -4.37 8.03
C LYS A 60 5.57 -3.78 9.34
N THR A 61 4.59 -2.89 9.27
CA THR A 61 3.90 -2.32 10.43
C THR A 61 3.19 -3.42 11.23
N ALA A 62 2.43 -4.29 10.57
CA ALA A 62 1.77 -5.42 11.21
C ALA A 62 2.77 -6.34 11.96
N ARG A 63 3.90 -6.66 11.32
CA ARG A 63 4.95 -7.47 11.97
C ARG A 63 5.60 -6.77 13.15
N MET A 64 5.75 -5.44 13.07
CA MET A 64 6.32 -4.65 14.15
C MET A 64 5.39 -4.63 15.36
N THR A 65 4.09 -4.39 15.17
CA THR A 65 3.08 -4.33 16.24
C THR A 65 2.78 -5.69 16.84
N ALA A 66 2.67 -6.75 16.03
CA ALA A 66 2.44 -8.13 16.51
C ALA A 66 3.55 -8.63 17.45
N ASN A 67 4.78 -8.17 17.23
CA ASN A 67 5.94 -8.53 18.07
C ASN A 67 6.24 -7.51 19.17
N GLY A 68 5.39 -6.51 19.36
CA GLY A 68 5.54 -5.48 20.39
C GLY A 68 4.92 -5.90 21.72
N PRO A 69 5.21 -5.17 22.81
CA PRO A 69 4.63 -5.43 24.14
C PRO A 69 3.11 -5.24 24.12
N ARG A 70 2.39 -6.26 24.59
CA ARG A 70 0.90 -6.28 24.59
C ARG A 70 0.27 -5.08 25.28
N LYS A 71 0.91 -4.53 26.33
CA LYS A 71 0.39 -3.36 27.06
C LYS A 71 0.24 -2.10 26.21
N TYR A 72 1.01 -1.97 25.13
CA TYR A 72 0.97 -0.81 24.24
C TYR A 72 0.19 -1.05 22.94
N ALA A 73 -0.22 -2.31 22.68
CA ALA A 73 -0.92 -2.67 21.46
C ALA A 73 -2.22 -1.86 21.27
N PRO A 74 -3.13 -1.71 22.27
CA PRO A 74 -4.39 -1.00 22.04
C PRO A 74 -4.21 0.49 21.74
N THR A 75 -3.15 1.12 22.24
CA THR A 75 -2.95 2.57 22.11
C THR A 75 -2.12 2.92 20.88
N TYR A 76 -0.95 2.31 20.75
CA TYR A 76 0.00 2.67 19.68
C TYR A 76 0.00 1.67 18.54
N GLY A 77 -0.11 0.37 18.84
CA GLY A 77 -0.11 -0.68 17.84
C GLY A 77 -1.31 -0.58 16.90
N ASP A 78 -2.52 -0.50 17.44
CA ASP A 78 -3.75 -0.41 16.66
C ASP A 78 -3.84 0.90 15.90
N HIS A 79 -3.34 2.01 16.49
CA HIS A 79 -3.29 3.29 15.79
C HIS A 79 -2.34 3.23 14.59
N LEU A 80 -1.14 2.69 14.79
CA LEU A 80 -0.15 2.55 13.73
C LEU A 80 -0.64 1.62 12.62
N MET A 81 -1.33 0.53 12.97
CA MET A 81 -1.98 -0.37 12.00
C MET A 81 -3.04 0.36 11.19
N ARG A 82 -3.93 1.13 11.82
CA ARG A 82 -4.94 1.91 11.12
C ARG A 82 -4.33 2.90 10.13
N LEU A 83 -3.30 3.63 10.55
CA LEU A 83 -2.59 4.55 9.66
C LEU A 83 -2.01 3.83 8.44
N SER A 84 -1.36 2.69 8.62
CA SER A 84 -0.76 1.95 7.51
C SER A 84 -1.80 1.37 6.55
N LEU A 85 -2.98 0.95 7.04
CA LEU A 85 -4.09 0.51 6.22
C LEU A 85 -4.74 1.68 5.47
N GLN A 86 -4.90 2.85 6.11
CA GLN A 86 -5.38 4.05 5.44
C GLN A 86 -4.45 4.49 4.31
N LEU A 87 -3.13 4.44 4.52
CA LEU A 87 -2.15 4.68 3.47
C LEU A 87 -2.41 3.79 2.25
N PHE A 88 -2.50 2.48 2.46
CA PHE A 88 -2.78 1.52 1.40
C PHE A 88 -4.13 1.80 0.72
N THR A 89 -5.18 2.07 1.50
CA THR A 89 -6.53 2.38 0.98
C THR A 89 -6.51 3.61 0.07
N HIS A 90 -5.87 4.71 0.50
CA HIS A 90 -5.80 5.92 -0.32
C HIS A 90 -4.96 5.70 -1.58
N ALA A 91 -3.88 4.93 -1.51
CA ALA A 91 -3.08 4.55 -2.67
C ALA A 91 -3.91 3.73 -3.67
N ASP A 92 -4.68 2.76 -3.19
CA ASP A 92 -5.53 1.88 -4.00
C ASP A 92 -6.69 2.66 -4.67
N ILE A 93 -7.39 3.52 -3.92
CA ILE A 93 -8.42 4.41 -4.47
C ILE A 93 -7.82 5.29 -5.57
N ALA A 94 -6.67 5.92 -5.33
CA ALA A 94 -6.01 6.73 -6.34
C ALA A 94 -5.65 5.92 -7.59
N ASN A 95 -5.24 4.66 -7.42
CA ASN A 95 -4.93 3.77 -8.55
C ASN A 95 -6.16 3.39 -9.37
N SER A 96 -7.32 3.29 -8.74
CA SER A 96 -8.59 2.93 -9.40
C SER A 96 -9.22 4.10 -10.20
N ILE A 97 -8.82 5.34 -9.94
CA ILE A 97 -9.38 6.51 -10.62
C ILE A 97 -8.68 6.73 -11.98
N TYR A 98 -9.44 6.58 -13.07
CA TYR A 98 -9.02 6.97 -14.40
C TYR A 98 -9.32 8.44 -14.64
N VAL A 99 -8.28 9.21 -14.98
CA VAL A 99 -8.40 10.67 -15.21
C VAL A 99 -9.00 10.93 -16.58
N THR A 100 -10.31 11.10 -16.65
CA THR A 100 -11.06 11.47 -17.86
C THR A 100 -11.55 12.90 -17.83
N SER A 101 -11.84 13.44 -16.64
CA SER A 101 -12.36 14.78 -16.37
C SER A 101 -11.49 15.56 -15.37
N ASP A 102 -11.76 16.85 -15.23
CA ASP A 102 -11.14 17.71 -14.22
C ASP A 102 -11.46 17.21 -12.80
N ALA A 103 -12.68 16.72 -12.58
CA ALA A 103 -13.12 16.16 -11.31
C ALA A 103 -12.34 14.90 -10.95
N ASP A 104 -12.12 13.98 -11.91
CA ASP A 104 -11.32 12.76 -11.68
C ASP A 104 -9.87 13.12 -11.33
N PHE A 105 -9.30 14.11 -12.03
CA PHE A 105 -7.94 14.56 -11.76
C PHE A 105 -7.80 15.07 -10.33
N GLU A 106 -8.70 15.94 -9.88
CA GLU A 106 -8.66 16.49 -8.53
C GLU A 106 -8.94 15.41 -7.47
N GLN A 107 -9.87 14.49 -7.71
CA GLN A 107 -10.16 13.39 -6.81
C GLN A 107 -8.95 12.47 -6.66
N ARG A 108 -8.33 12.04 -7.77
CA ARG A 108 -7.12 11.21 -7.73
C ARG A 108 -5.99 11.92 -7.00
N ARG A 109 -5.77 13.20 -7.30
CA ARG A 109 -4.76 14.03 -6.65
C ARG A 109 -4.98 14.14 -5.14
N LYS A 110 -6.22 14.31 -4.69
CA LYS A 110 -6.60 14.35 -3.27
C LYS A 110 -6.16 13.06 -2.57
N HIS A 111 -6.50 11.90 -3.10
CA HIS A 111 -6.12 10.61 -2.50
C HIS A 111 -4.60 10.41 -2.48
N LEU A 112 -3.87 10.82 -3.50
CA LEU A 112 -2.40 10.77 -3.52
C LEU A 112 -1.80 11.70 -2.45
N LEU A 113 -2.35 12.88 -2.23
CA LEU A 113 -1.91 13.81 -1.18
C LEU A 113 -2.18 13.25 0.22
N GLU A 114 -3.35 12.64 0.44
CA GLU A 114 -3.71 11.97 1.70
C GLU A 114 -2.74 10.80 1.97
N ALA A 115 -2.51 9.93 0.99
CA ALA A 115 -1.56 8.83 1.11
C ALA A 115 -0.16 9.35 1.48
N ARG A 116 0.31 10.41 0.82
CA ARG A 116 1.61 11.03 1.10
C ARG A 116 1.67 11.62 2.52
N GLY A 117 0.60 12.27 2.98
CA GLY A 117 0.48 12.82 4.33
C GLY A 117 0.52 11.71 5.38
N ILE A 118 -0.20 10.62 5.15
CA ILE A 118 -0.24 9.46 6.05
C ILE A 118 1.14 8.79 6.18
N CYS A 119 1.99 8.78 5.14
CA CYS A 119 3.36 8.29 5.25
C CYS A 119 4.16 8.98 6.36
N PHE A 120 4.01 10.31 6.53
CA PHE A 120 4.66 11.04 7.62
C PHE A 120 4.10 10.62 8.98
N SER A 121 2.78 10.43 9.08
CA SER A 121 2.12 9.98 10.30
C SER A 121 2.54 8.58 10.70
N VAL A 122 2.64 7.65 9.74
CA VAL A 122 3.15 6.28 9.96
C VAL A 122 4.58 6.33 10.49
N GLU A 123 5.47 7.09 9.85
CA GLU A 123 6.88 7.20 10.26
C GLU A 123 7.01 7.80 11.67
N SER A 124 6.31 8.90 11.96
CA SER A 124 6.35 9.55 13.28
C SER A 124 5.76 8.68 14.38
N THR A 125 4.64 8.00 14.13
CA THR A 125 4.01 7.09 15.08
C THR A 125 4.86 5.85 15.31
N ALA A 126 5.47 5.29 14.26
CA ALA A 126 6.39 4.16 14.38
C ALA A 126 7.62 4.53 15.22
N LYS A 127 8.15 5.74 15.04
CA LYS A 127 9.27 6.25 15.86
C LYS A 127 8.86 6.34 17.32
N LEU A 128 7.73 7.00 17.62
CA LEU A 128 7.20 7.11 18.98
C LEU A 128 7.00 5.73 19.61
N TYR A 129 6.42 4.78 18.89
CA TYR A 129 6.21 3.41 19.36
C TYR A 129 7.54 2.71 19.66
N CYS A 130 8.57 2.88 18.82
CA CYS A 130 9.90 2.35 19.06
C CYS A 130 10.55 2.96 20.29
N ASP A 131 10.45 4.27 20.49
CA ASP A 131 11.02 4.95 21.66
C ASP A 131 10.39 4.43 22.97
N ILE A 132 9.09 4.15 22.96
CA ILE A 132 8.36 3.56 24.11
C ILE A 132 8.84 2.12 24.39
N ILE A 133 9.03 1.30 23.36
CA ILE A 133 9.50 -0.09 23.49
C ILE A 133 10.96 -0.11 23.96
N ALA A 134 11.78 0.80 23.43
CA ALA A 134 13.21 0.89 23.68
C ALA A 134 13.54 1.27 25.15
N ALA A 135 12.58 1.75 25.92
CA ALA A 135 12.76 2.03 27.36
C ALA A 135 12.97 0.76 28.22
N GLY A 136 12.79 -0.46 27.65
CA GLY A 136 12.85 -1.71 28.39
C GLY A 136 14.23 -2.34 28.50
N SER A 137 14.91 -2.61 27.40
CA SER A 137 16.23 -3.26 27.34
C SER A 137 17.01 -2.86 26.11
N ILE A 138 18.34 -3.03 26.14
CA ILE A 138 19.24 -2.74 25.01
C ILE A 138 18.86 -3.59 23.78
N GLU A 139 18.63 -4.87 23.96
CA GLU A 139 18.24 -5.79 22.87
C GLU A 139 16.90 -5.42 22.25
N ALA A 140 15.91 -5.06 23.07
CA ALA A 140 14.61 -4.58 22.59
C ALA A 140 14.76 -3.28 21.79
N LYS A 141 15.65 -2.38 22.22
CA LYS A 141 15.99 -1.14 21.53
C LYS A 141 16.57 -1.39 20.14
N GLU A 142 17.57 -2.25 20.00
CA GLU A 142 18.20 -2.56 18.72
C GLU A 142 17.21 -3.17 17.73
N LYS A 143 16.41 -4.15 18.18
CA LYS A 143 15.35 -4.77 17.36
C LYS A 143 14.29 -3.76 16.92
N ALA A 144 13.86 -2.86 17.80
CA ALA A 144 12.88 -1.82 17.50
C ALA A 144 13.43 -0.84 16.46
N HIS A 145 14.66 -0.34 16.64
CA HIS A 145 15.30 0.58 15.70
C HIS A 145 15.55 -0.04 14.32
N SER A 146 15.96 -1.31 14.25
CA SER A 146 16.12 -2.02 12.99
C SER A 146 14.81 -2.09 12.19
N ARG A 147 13.69 -2.40 12.86
CA ARG A 147 12.37 -2.42 12.23
C ARG A 147 11.91 -1.04 11.80
N LEU A 148 12.12 -0.02 12.65
CA LEU A 148 11.83 1.36 12.33
C LEU A 148 12.57 1.83 11.08
N ALA A 149 13.87 1.53 10.97
CA ALA A 149 14.68 1.90 9.81
C ALA A 149 14.12 1.36 8.48
N VAL A 150 13.56 0.14 8.50
CA VAL A 150 12.90 -0.44 7.32
C VAL A 150 11.63 0.34 6.97
N ILE A 151 10.76 0.61 7.96
CA ILE A 151 9.51 1.35 7.74
C ILE A 151 9.81 2.77 7.24
N ALA A 152 10.74 3.48 7.88
CA ALA A 152 11.12 4.84 7.49
C ALA A 152 11.63 4.91 6.04
N ARG A 153 12.47 3.93 5.62
CA ARG A 153 12.96 3.84 4.25
C ARG A 153 11.83 3.61 3.25
N LEU A 154 10.89 2.73 3.56
CA LEU A 154 9.72 2.47 2.72
C LEU A 154 8.83 3.72 2.63
N CYS A 155 8.56 4.42 3.74
CA CYS A 155 7.79 5.66 3.75
C CYS A 155 8.48 6.76 2.93
N HIS A 156 9.81 6.85 3.00
CA HIS A 156 10.57 7.79 2.17
C HIS A 156 10.42 7.46 0.67
N LYS A 157 10.59 6.19 0.30
CA LYS A 157 10.42 5.71 -1.09
C LYS A 157 8.99 6.00 -1.58
N GLU A 158 7.99 5.67 -0.78
CA GLU A 158 6.59 5.87 -1.11
C GLU A 158 6.25 7.33 -1.41
N ARG A 159 6.72 8.26 -0.57
CA ARG A 159 6.54 9.71 -0.79
C ARG A 159 7.15 10.18 -2.11
N GLY A 160 8.29 9.61 -2.50
CA GLY A 160 8.94 9.89 -3.79
C GLY A 160 8.12 9.37 -4.98
N LEU A 161 7.65 8.14 -4.90
CA LEU A 161 6.81 7.51 -5.93
C LEU A 161 5.50 8.26 -6.12
N ILE A 162 4.79 8.57 -5.05
CA ILE A 162 3.54 9.33 -5.08
C ILE A 162 3.77 10.71 -5.75
N LYS A 163 4.87 11.40 -5.39
CA LYS A 163 5.23 12.68 -6.03
C LYS A 163 5.43 12.50 -7.53
N GLY A 164 6.17 11.47 -7.96
CA GLY A 164 6.40 11.17 -9.36
C GLY A 164 5.10 10.91 -10.13
N VAL A 165 4.16 10.16 -9.54
CA VAL A 165 2.82 9.91 -10.13
C VAL A 165 2.05 11.23 -10.27
N MET A 166 2.01 12.06 -9.23
CA MET A 166 1.32 13.36 -9.26
C MET A 166 1.90 14.30 -10.34
N ASP A 167 3.22 14.35 -10.47
CA ASP A 167 3.89 15.18 -11.48
C ASP A 167 3.59 14.67 -12.91
N SER A 168 3.57 13.35 -13.10
CA SER A 168 3.21 12.70 -14.36
C SER A 168 1.74 12.94 -14.73
N ASP A 169 0.83 12.80 -13.78
CA ASP A 169 -0.60 13.06 -13.98
C ASP A 169 -0.84 14.52 -14.36
N LYS A 170 -0.18 15.47 -13.69
CA LYS A 170 -0.26 16.91 -14.01
C LYS A 170 0.22 17.22 -15.44
N LYS A 171 1.33 16.59 -15.87
CA LYS A 171 1.84 16.79 -17.24
C LYS A 171 0.84 16.30 -18.27
N ARG A 172 0.30 15.09 -18.09
CA ARG A 172 -0.70 14.49 -19.00
C ARG A 172 -1.99 15.30 -19.05
N TYR A 173 -2.47 15.74 -17.90
CA TYR A 173 -3.67 16.56 -17.78
C TYR A 173 -3.51 17.90 -18.52
N ASN A 174 -2.40 18.61 -18.30
CA ASN A 174 -2.13 19.88 -18.98
C ASN A 174 -2.00 19.70 -20.50
N ALA A 175 -1.33 18.65 -20.98
CA ALA A 175 -1.21 18.36 -22.40
C ALA A 175 -2.58 18.11 -23.05
N LYS A 176 -3.47 17.36 -22.37
CA LYS A 176 -4.85 17.11 -22.85
C LYS A 176 -5.65 18.41 -22.96
N ARG A 177 -5.58 19.29 -21.95
CA ARG A 177 -6.26 20.59 -21.98
C ARG A 177 -5.75 21.52 -23.08
N ALA A 178 -4.46 21.50 -23.37
CA ALA A 178 -3.88 22.29 -24.46
C ALA A 178 -4.34 21.81 -25.85
N ALA A 179 -4.55 20.50 -26.02
CA ALA A 179 -5.02 19.91 -27.28
C ALA A 179 -6.54 20.14 -27.55
N THR A 180 -7.31 20.53 -26.52
CA THR A 180 -8.77 20.73 -26.62
C THR A 180 -9.12 22.23 -26.78
N ARG A 181 -8.14 23.12 -26.70
CA ARG A 181 -8.28 24.56 -26.98
C ARG A 181 -7.88 24.90 -28.42
#